data_61afb704f97769623a195efda8236bd6
#
_entry.id   61afb704f97769623a195efda8236bd6
#
_cell.length_a   1.000
_cell.length_b   1.000
_cell.length_c   1.000
_cell.angle_alpha   90.00
_cell.angle_beta   90.00
_cell.angle_gamma   90.00
#
_symmetry.space_group_name_H-M   'P 1'
#
loop_
_entity.id
_entity.type
_entity.pdbx_description
1 polymer ?
#
loop_
_entity_poly.entity_id
_entity_poly.type
_entity_poly.pdbx_seq_one_letter_code
_entity_poly.pdbx_strand_id
1 'polypeptide(L)'
;MQRRTLLALVMLGLSIAAVPARADERVFPPEAKRGRMTPGYFPDITLDGKARRLSPAARIFNQDNLVEVPAALRGSDIVVNYTQNADGDIDRVWLLTPDEARQKPRQR
;
A
#
# COMPACT_ATOMS: atom_id res chain seq x y z
N MET A 1 -24.00 -1.03 51.05
CA MET A 1 -23.72 -1.22 50.70
C MET A 1 -23.00 -1.15 49.97
N GLN A 2 -22.69 -1.00 49.60
CA GLN A 2 -22.11 -1.01 49.00
C GLN A 2 -21.77 -1.46 48.14
N ARG A 3 -21.59 -1.75 47.77
CA ARG A 3 -21.30 -2.23 46.91
C ARG A 3 -21.36 -1.75 45.86
N ARG A 4 -21.81 -1.59 45.42
CA ARG A 4 -22.05 -1.13 44.45
C ARG A 4 -21.24 -0.48 43.88
N THR A 5 -20.93 -0.03 43.88
CA THR A 5 -20.13 0.78 43.56
C THR A 5 -19.27 0.26 42.71
N LEU A 6 -18.75 -0.30 42.85
CA LEU A 6 -17.82 -0.79 42.12
C LEU A 6 -18.04 -1.02 40.81
N LEU A 7 -18.76 -1.45 40.46
CA LEU A 7 -19.01 -1.77 39.22
C LEU A 7 -18.73 -0.75 38.31
N ALA A 8 -18.94 0.14 38.52
CA ALA A 8 -18.84 1.17 37.67
C ALA A 8 -17.59 1.09 36.97
N LEU A 9 -16.70 1.16 37.56
CA LEU A 9 -15.53 1.12 37.01
C LEU A 9 -15.34 0.31 35.92
N VAL A 10 -15.69 -0.59 35.96
CA VAL A 10 -15.54 -1.41 34.96
C VAL A 10 -15.57 -0.87 33.70
N MET A 11 -16.46 -0.40 33.37
CA MET A 11 -16.64 -0.02 32.13
C MET A 11 -15.61 0.68 31.60
N LEU A 12 -15.20 1.50 32.09
CA LEU A 12 -14.29 2.22 31.61
C LEU A 12 -13.38 1.47 30.84
N GLY A 13 -13.06 0.61 31.24
CA GLY A 13 -12.03 -0.03 30.59
C GLY A 13 -12.28 -0.11 29.18
N LEU A 14 -13.20 -0.45 28.80
CA LEU A 14 -13.45 -0.61 27.54
C LEU A 14 -13.07 0.39 26.68
N SER A 15 -13.23 1.33 27.02
CA SER A 15 -13.04 2.32 26.15
C SER A 15 -11.85 2.05 25.39
N ILE A 16 -11.01 1.64 25.90
CA ILE A 16 -9.93 1.39 25.28
C ILE A 16 -9.99 0.84 24.04
N ALA A 17 -10.70 0.12 23.90
CA ALA A 17 -10.81 -0.48 22.70
C ALA A 17 -10.58 0.42 21.65
N ALA A 18 -10.76 1.49 21.75
CA ALA A 18 -10.59 2.32 20.73
C ALA A 18 -9.41 2.18 19.93
N VAL A 19 -8.80 1.25 19.93
CA VAL A 19 -7.76 1.07 19.12
C VAL A 19 -8.06 1.37 17.75
N PRO A 20 -7.40 2.14 17.11
CA PRO A 20 -7.61 2.47 15.78
C PRO A 20 -7.35 1.30 14.98
N ALA A 21 -8.26 0.94 14.34
CA ALA A 21 -8.09 -0.17 13.54
C ALA A 21 -7.16 0.19 12.47
N ARG A 22 -6.30 -0.60 12.19
CA ARG A 22 -5.48 -0.39 11.06
C ARG A 22 -6.06 -1.20 9.98
N ALA A 23 -7.33 -1.12 9.86
CA ALA A 23 -7.99 -1.93 8.88
C ALA A 23 -7.53 -1.64 7.49
N ASP A 24 -7.08 -0.47 7.26
CA ASP A 24 -6.61 -0.17 5.93
C ASP A 24 -5.15 -0.49 5.75
N GLU A 25 -4.53 -1.07 6.70
CA GLU A 25 -3.15 -1.42 6.53
C GLU A 25 -3.03 -2.57 5.55
N ARG A 26 -2.25 -2.41 4.54
CA ARG A 26 -2.12 -3.40 3.49
C ARG A 26 -0.95 -4.33 3.75
N VAL A 27 -1.10 -5.55 3.30
CA VAL A 27 -0.02 -6.52 3.37
C VAL A 27 0.44 -6.77 1.95
N PHE A 28 1.70 -6.57 1.70
CA PHE A 28 2.25 -6.74 0.37
C PHE A 28 2.91 -8.10 0.23
N PRO A 29 2.92 -8.66 -0.98
CA PRO A 29 3.57 -9.96 -1.17
C PRO A 29 5.04 -9.88 -0.84
N PRO A 30 5.64 -10.96 -0.36
CA PRO A 30 7.06 -10.93 -0.03
C PRO A 30 7.96 -10.63 -1.22
N GLU A 31 7.53 -10.94 -2.42
CA GLU A 31 8.35 -10.67 -3.59
C GLU A 31 8.23 -9.23 -4.08
N ALA A 32 7.38 -8.42 -3.46
CA ALA A 32 7.24 -7.04 -3.89
C ALA A 32 8.51 -6.26 -3.60
N LYS A 33 8.87 -5.41 -4.54
CA LYS A 33 10.05 -4.58 -4.41
C LYS A 33 9.65 -3.13 -4.29
N ARG A 34 10.49 -2.33 -3.68
CA ARG A 34 10.24 -0.91 -3.52
C ARG A 34 10.90 -0.15 -4.66
N GLY A 35 10.25 0.84 -5.20
CA GLY A 35 10.84 1.67 -6.23
C GLY A 35 10.14 3.00 -6.34
N ARG A 36 10.60 3.81 -7.29
CA ARG A 36 9.98 5.10 -7.59
C ARG A 36 9.56 5.06 -9.03
N MET A 37 8.29 5.31 -9.24
CA MET A 37 7.69 5.17 -10.56
C MET A 37 7.24 6.50 -11.09
N THR A 38 7.48 6.73 -12.38
CA THR A 38 6.90 7.86 -13.09
C THR A 38 6.07 7.31 -14.22
N PRO A 39 4.78 7.62 -14.25
CA PRO A 39 3.93 7.10 -15.32
C PRO A 39 4.31 7.67 -16.66
N GLY A 40 4.10 6.89 -17.69
CA GLY A 40 4.31 7.36 -19.04
C GLY A 40 3.11 6.94 -19.88
N TYR A 41 3.30 6.85 -21.17
CA TYR A 41 2.22 6.38 -22.02
C TYR A 41 2.16 4.87 -21.88
N PHE A 42 1.00 4.38 -21.47
CA PHE A 42 0.81 2.95 -21.31
C PHE A 42 1.26 2.24 -22.57
N PRO A 43 2.03 1.18 -22.45
CA PRO A 43 2.40 0.49 -21.21
C PRO A 43 3.73 0.94 -20.61
N ASP A 44 4.28 2.03 -21.07
CA ASP A 44 5.60 2.44 -20.64
C ASP A 44 5.56 3.17 -19.32
N ILE A 45 6.51 2.88 -18.47
CA ILE A 45 6.71 3.62 -17.22
C ILE A 45 8.19 3.75 -17.00
N THR A 46 8.56 4.64 -16.11
CA THR A 46 9.93 4.73 -15.64
C THR A 46 9.95 4.25 -14.20
N LEU A 47 10.85 3.36 -13.88
CA LEU A 47 10.94 2.81 -12.55
C LEU A 47 12.39 2.89 -12.10
N ASP A 48 12.64 3.66 -11.06
CA ASP A 48 14.00 3.90 -10.56
C ASP A 48 14.91 4.44 -11.66
N GLY A 49 14.35 5.30 -12.50
CA GLY A 49 15.12 5.93 -13.57
C GLY A 49 15.31 5.08 -14.80
N LYS A 50 14.71 3.90 -14.85
CA LYS A 50 14.85 3.02 -15.99
C LYS A 50 13.52 2.77 -16.67
N ALA A 51 13.57 2.67 -17.98
CA ALA A 51 12.35 2.38 -18.74
C ALA A 51 11.90 0.97 -18.47
N ARG A 52 10.65 0.81 -18.12
CA ARG A 52 10.07 -0.49 -17.86
C ARG A 52 8.69 -0.53 -18.51
N ARG A 53 8.09 -1.68 -18.52
CA ARG A 53 6.78 -1.84 -19.14
C ARG A 53 5.82 -2.51 -18.18
N LEU A 54 4.57 -2.07 -18.24
CA LEU A 54 3.51 -2.75 -17.53
C LEU A 54 3.05 -3.94 -18.37
N SER A 55 2.77 -5.03 -17.72
CA SER A 55 2.23 -6.17 -18.45
C SER A 55 0.82 -5.87 -18.92
N PRO A 56 0.29 -6.61 -19.87
CA PRO A 56 -1.08 -6.35 -20.32
C PRO A 56 -2.12 -6.51 -19.22
N ALA A 57 -1.84 -7.38 -18.26
CA ALA A 57 -2.76 -7.60 -17.17
C ALA A 57 -2.37 -6.84 -15.91
N ALA A 58 -1.50 -5.87 -16.03
CA ALA A 58 -1.00 -5.18 -14.85
C ALA A 58 -2.12 -4.47 -14.12
N ARG A 59 -2.00 -4.45 -12.80
CA ARG A 59 -2.95 -3.74 -11.96
C ARG A 59 -2.22 -2.75 -11.10
N ILE A 60 -2.76 -1.55 -11.02
CA ILE A 60 -2.20 -0.50 -10.20
C ILE A 60 -3.22 -0.18 -9.12
N PHE A 61 -2.77 -0.24 -7.86
CA PHE A 61 -3.65 0.02 -6.73
C PHE A 61 -3.28 1.36 -6.13
N ASN A 62 -4.26 2.20 -5.91
CA ASN A 62 -3.98 3.51 -5.33
C ASN A 62 -3.85 3.38 -3.81
N GLN A 63 -3.71 4.51 -3.14
CA GLN A 63 -3.48 4.51 -1.70
C GLN A 63 -4.68 4.02 -0.92
N ASP A 64 -5.86 4.02 -1.52
CA ASP A 64 -7.06 3.47 -0.92
C ASP A 64 -7.28 2.02 -1.32
N ASN A 65 -6.28 1.43 -1.96
CA ASN A 65 -6.31 0.03 -2.39
C ASN A 65 -7.35 -0.24 -3.46
N LEU A 66 -7.67 0.76 -4.25
CA LEU A 66 -8.58 0.61 -5.37
C LEU A 66 -7.78 0.61 -6.66
N VAL A 67 -8.28 -0.09 -7.65
CA VAL A 67 -7.57 -0.21 -8.91
C VAL A 67 -7.68 1.10 -9.69
N GLU A 68 -6.54 1.54 -10.20
CA GLU A 68 -6.47 2.74 -11.01
C GLU A 68 -6.07 2.37 -12.42
N VAL A 69 -6.57 3.10 -13.40
CA VAL A 69 -6.10 2.88 -14.75
C VAL A 69 -4.84 3.68 -14.95
N PRO A 70 -3.90 3.16 -15.72
CA PRO A 70 -2.63 3.86 -15.88
C PRO A 70 -2.77 5.28 -16.38
N ALA A 71 -3.73 5.52 -17.25
CA ALA A 71 -3.89 6.87 -17.81
C ALA A 71 -4.30 7.90 -16.78
N ALA A 72 -4.82 7.46 -15.64
CA ALA A 72 -5.23 8.40 -14.60
C ALA A 72 -4.10 8.81 -13.68
N LEU A 73 -2.94 8.19 -13.80
CA LEU A 73 -1.86 8.49 -12.88
C LEU A 73 -1.20 9.81 -13.22
N ARG A 74 -0.80 10.50 -12.21
CA ARG A 74 -0.14 11.80 -12.36
C ARG A 74 1.04 11.84 -11.41
N GLY A 75 1.98 12.68 -11.72
CA GLY A 75 3.13 12.89 -10.84
C GLY A 75 4.35 12.22 -11.34
N SER A 76 5.40 12.28 -10.56
CA SER A 76 6.66 11.64 -10.90
C SER A 76 7.31 11.15 -9.63
N ASP A 77 8.21 10.21 -9.78
CA ASP A 77 8.94 9.63 -8.65
C ASP A 77 8.03 9.20 -7.51
N ILE A 78 6.92 8.56 -7.86
CA ILE A 78 5.97 8.10 -6.88
C ILE A 78 6.53 6.85 -6.21
N VAL A 79 6.53 6.82 -4.89
CA VAL A 79 7.03 5.65 -4.17
C VAL A 79 6.02 4.53 -4.26
N VAL A 80 6.44 3.40 -4.72
CA VAL A 80 5.55 2.26 -4.96
C VAL A 80 6.19 0.96 -4.48
N ASN A 81 5.35 -0.04 -4.30
CA ASN A 81 5.81 -1.42 -4.26
C ASN A 81 5.33 -2.06 -5.55
N TYR A 82 6.08 -2.98 -6.09
CA TYR A 82 5.71 -3.59 -7.37
C TYR A 82 6.17 -5.02 -7.46
N THR A 83 5.52 -5.79 -8.32
CA THR A 83 5.95 -7.15 -8.64
C THR A 83 6.18 -7.27 -10.13
N GLN A 84 6.91 -8.25 -10.52
CA GLN A 84 7.20 -8.51 -11.93
C GLN A 84 6.68 -9.88 -12.30
N ASN A 85 6.34 -10.04 -13.58
CA ASN A 85 5.95 -11.36 -14.06
C ASN A 85 7.18 -12.08 -14.60
N ALA A 86 6.98 -13.25 -15.15
CA ALA A 86 8.09 -14.07 -15.63
C ALA A 86 8.86 -13.41 -16.76
N ASP A 87 8.22 -12.52 -17.51
CA ASP A 87 8.90 -11.84 -18.61
C ASP A 87 9.63 -10.58 -18.13
N GLY A 88 9.56 -10.27 -16.87
CA GLY A 88 10.20 -9.06 -16.36
C GLY A 88 9.36 -7.81 -16.47
N ASP A 89 8.13 -7.94 -16.96
CA ASP A 89 7.25 -6.78 -17.03
C ASP A 89 6.63 -6.55 -15.66
N ILE A 90 6.26 -5.30 -15.40
CA ILE A 90 5.68 -4.94 -14.13
C ILE A 90 4.23 -5.39 -14.10
N ASP A 91 3.89 -6.19 -13.11
CA ASP A 91 2.61 -6.86 -13.08
C ASP A 91 1.64 -6.24 -12.09
N ARG A 92 2.09 -5.86 -10.92
CA ARG A 92 1.25 -5.17 -9.94
C ARG A 92 2.03 -4.02 -9.35
N VAL A 93 1.34 -2.93 -9.09
CA VAL A 93 1.95 -1.76 -8.51
C VAL A 93 1.03 -1.23 -7.43
N TRP A 94 1.57 -0.89 -6.29
CA TRP A 94 0.82 -0.27 -5.21
C TRP A 94 1.40 1.10 -4.96
N LEU A 95 0.59 2.14 -5.13
CA LEU A 95 1.00 3.49 -4.79
C LEU A 95 0.96 3.60 -3.28
N LEU A 96 2.06 3.96 -2.67
CA LEU A 96 2.17 3.88 -1.23
C LEU A 96 1.73 5.16 -0.54
N THR A 97 1.14 5.02 0.63
CA THR A 97 0.91 6.16 1.49
C THR A 97 2.24 6.56 2.11
N PRO A 98 2.34 7.75 2.68
CA PRO A 98 3.58 8.14 3.34
C PRO A 98 4.01 7.17 4.45
N ASP A 99 3.04 6.64 5.19
CA ASP A 99 3.40 5.69 6.23
C ASP A 99 3.94 4.39 5.64
N GLU A 100 3.34 3.92 4.58
CA GLU A 100 3.82 2.71 3.94
C GLU A 100 5.21 2.93 3.33
N ALA A 101 5.44 4.10 2.78
CA ALA A 101 6.73 4.39 2.17
C ALA A 101 7.86 4.43 3.20
N ARG A 102 7.52 4.70 4.44
CA ARG A 102 8.55 4.72 5.48
C ARG A 102 8.90 3.33 5.99
N GLN A 103 8.07 2.33 5.70
CA GLN A 103 8.35 0.99 6.15
C GLN A 103 9.32 0.34 5.19
N LYS A 104 10.23 -0.45 5.70
CA LYS A 104 11.16 -1.12 4.86
C LYS A 104 10.48 -2.23 4.09
N PRO A 105 10.87 -2.45 2.86
CA PRO A 105 10.35 -3.58 2.11
C PRO A 105 10.74 -4.85 2.79
N ARG A 106 9.88 -5.88 2.71
CA ARG A 106 10.23 -7.14 3.24
C ARG A 106 11.18 -7.78 2.30
N GLN A 107 12.27 -8.11 2.71
CA GLN A 107 13.16 -8.68 1.80
C GLN A 107 13.62 -9.93 2.18
N ARG A 108 14.10 -10.55 1.61
CA ARG A 108 14.59 -11.66 1.97
C ARG A 108 15.49 -11.90 1.69
#